data_0c828a4b962623b195d3384b4d2f6f98
#
_entry.id   0c828a4b962623b195d3384b4d2f6f98
#
_cell.length_a   1.000
_cell.length_b   1.000
_cell.length_c   1.000
_cell.angle_alpha   90.00
_cell.angle_beta   90.00
_cell.angle_gamma   90.00
#
_symmetry.space_group_name_H-M   'P 1'
#
loop_
_entity.id
_entity.type
_entity.pdbx_description
1 polymer ?
#
loop_
_entity_poly.entity_id
_entity_poly.type
_entity_poly.pdbx_seq_one_letter_code
_entity_poly.pdbx_strand_id
1 'polypeptide(L)'
;MSDCLFCKISEGTIPSDKVYESDTLFAINDINPQAPTHILIIPRIHQATLLDVEAKDHTLMGSVISVANQLAKERGLDKSGYRLVVNCGAGAGQSVL
;
A
#
# COMPACT_ATOMS: atom_id res chain seq x y z
N MET A 1 -0.49 -10.43 19.49
CA MET A 1 -0.50 -10.76 18.06
C MET A 1 -1.58 -9.95 17.35
N SER A 2 -1.28 -9.42 16.21
CA SER A 2 -2.20 -8.58 15.46
C SER A 2 -3.17 -9.43 14.63
N ASP A 3 -4.45 -9.04 14.62
CA ASP A 3 -5.45 -9.62 13.72
C ASP A 3 -5.48 -8.91 12.36
N CYS A 4 -4.60 -7.92 12.16
CA CYS A 4 -4.53 -7.16 10.93
C CYS A 4 -4.04 -8.04 9.78
N LEU A 5 -4.81 -8.10 8.68
CA LEU A 5 -4.45 -8.86 7.50
C LEU A 5 -3.09 -8.42 6.94
N PHE A 6 -2.86 -7.12 6.82
CA PHE A 6 -1.62 -6.60 6.26
C PHE A 6 -0.42 -6.85 7.18
N CYS A 7 -0.61 -6.84 8.50
CA CYS A 7 0.45 -7.22 9.43
C CYS A 7 0.85 -8.69 9.25
N LYS A 8 -0.11 -9.58 9.04
CA LYS A 8 0.15 -11.00 8.78
C LYS A 8 0.90 -11.20 7.48
N ILE A 9 0.56 -10.44 6.43
CA ILE A 9 1.28 -10.48 5.16
C ILE A 9 2.71 -9.97 5.33
N SER A 10 2.88 -8.88 6.08
CA SER A 10 4.21 -8.31 6.35
C SER A 10 5.11 -9.29 7.10
N GLU A 11 4.55 -10.05 8.02
CA GLU A 11 5.27 -11.05 8.81
C GLU A 11 5.54 -12.35 8.05
N GLY A 12 4.94 -12.51 6.86
CA GLY A 12 5.05 -13.74 6.09
C GLY A 12 4.12 -14.86 6.53
N THR A 13 3.21 -14.59 7.48
CA THR A 13 2.24 -15.58 7.97
C THR A 13 1.21 -15.93 6.90
N ILE A 14 0.81 -14.94 6.11
CA ILE A 14 -0.11 -15.11 4.98
C ILE A 14 0.67 -14.84 3.70
N PRO A 15 0.74 -15.80 2.76
CA PRO A 15 1.43 -15.57 1.49
C PRO A 15 0.70 -14.51 0.64
N SER A 16 1.46 -13.78 -0.14
CA SER A 16 0.93 -12.78 -1.05
C SER A 16 1.87 -12.59 -2.24
N ASP A 17 1.33 -12.04 -3.33
CA ASP A 17 2.10 -11.73 -4.54
C ASP A 17 2.73 -10.34 -4.38
N LYS A 18 3.93 -10.30 -3.83
CA LYS A 18 4.66 -9.06 -3.61
C LYS A 18 5.36 -8.62 -4.89
N VAL A 19 5.09 -7.40 -5.32
CA VAL A 19 5.73 -6.77 -6.49
C VAL A 19 6.84 -5.81 -6.09
N TYR A 20 6.95 -5.48 -4.82
CA TYR A 20 8.02 -4.67 -4.24
C TYR A 20 8.14 -4.96 -2.76
N GLU A 21 9.37 -4.87 -2.24
CA GLU A 21 9.62 -5.12 -0.83
C GLU A 21 10.84 -4.33 -0.36
N SER A 22 10.72 -3.67 0.80
CA SER A 22 11.82 -2.99 1.47
C SER A 22 11.66 -3.15 2.99
N ASP A 23 12.58 -2.54 3.74
CA ASP A 23 12.54 -2.58 5.21
C ASP A 23 11.33 -1.84 5.78
N THR A 24 10.78 -0.85 5.07
CA THR A 24 9.76 0.05 5.59
C THR A 24 8.38 -0.16 4.99
N LEU A 25 8.31 -0.77 3.79
CA LEU A 25 7.03 -0.99 3.13
C LEU A 25 7.12 -2.15 2.13
N PHE A 26 5.96 -2.60 1.67
CA PHE A 26 5.87 -3.57 0.59
C PHE A 26 4.67 -3.25 -0.28
N ALA A 27 4.62 -3.84 -1.47
CA ALA A 27 3.52 -3.67 -2.39
C ALA A 27 3.09 -5.02 -2.94
N ILE A 28 1.78 -5.21 -3.07
CA ILE A 28 1.19 -6.45 -3.58
C ILE A 28 0.14 -6.13 -4.64
N ASN A 29 -0.10 -7.08 -5.54
CA ASN A 29 -1.26 -6.99 -6.41
C ASN A 29 -2.52 -7.25 -5.59
N ASP A 30 -3.57 -6.43 -5.81
CA ASP A 30 -4.85 -6.64 -5.15
C ASP A 30 -5.49 -7.92 -5.69
N ILE A 31 -5.99 -8.77 -4.80
CA ILE A 31 -6.68 -10.01 -5.19
C ILE A 31 -8.07 -9.75 -5.76
N ASN A 32 -8.63 -8.56 -5.49
CA ASN A 32 -9.92 -8.12 -6.04
C ASN A 32 -9.71 -6.82 -6.83
N PRO A 33 -8.99 -6.88 -7.96
CA PRO A 33 -8.59 -5.66 -8.66
C PRO A 33 -9.80 -4.92 -9.24
N GLN A 34 -9.78 -3.60 -9.10
CA GLN A 34 -10.79 -2.70 -9.67
C GLN A 34 -10.32 -2.10 -10.99
N ALA A 35 -9.13 -2.46 -11.45
CA ALA A 35 -8.50 -1.98 -12.67
C ALA A 35 -7.48 -3.02 -13.15
N PRO A 36 -7.03 -2.96 -14.42
CA PRO A 36 -6.00 -3.89 -14.92
C PRO A 36 -4.71 -3.87 -14.10
N THR A 37 -4.33 -2.70 -13.58
CA THR A 37 -3.25 -2.57 -12.61
C THR A 37 -3.84 -2.01 -11.32
N HIS A 38 -3.82 -2.81 -10.28
CA HIS A 38 -4.33 -2.42 -8.97
C HIS A 38 -3.37 -2.95 -7.91
N ILE A 39 -2.53 -2.07 -7.37
CA ILE A 39 -1.47 -2.41 -6.43
C ILE A 39 -1.75 -1.74 -5.10
N LEU A 40 -1.55 -2.48 -4.01
CA LEU A 40 -1.63 -1.97 -2.65
C LEU A 40 -0.21 -1.74 -2.14
N ILE A 41 0.08 -0.51 -1.71
CA ILE A 41 1.37 -0.16 -1.09
C ILE A 41 1.14 -0.04 0.41
N ILE A 42 1.85 -0.85 1.18
CA ILE A 42 1.55 -1.06 2.59
C ILE A 42 2.79 -0.82 3.44
N PRO A 43 2.75 0.17 4.35
CA PRO A 43 3.82 0.34 5.35
C PRO A 43 3.88 -0.85 6.30
N ARG A 44 5.08 -1.24 6.72
CA ARG A 44 5.23 -2.34 7.67
C ARG A 44 4.82 -1.96 9.09
N ILE A 45 4.87 -0.67 9.41
CA ILE A 45 4.34 -0.18 10.68
C ILE A 45 2.82 -0.16 10.58
N HIS A 46 2.15 -0.82 11.54
CA HIS A 46 0.69 -0.86 11.54
C HIS A 46 0.09 0.52 11.77
N GLN A 47 -0.70 0.97 10.81
CA GLN A 47 -1.50 2.19 10.90
C GLN A 47 -2.85 1.84 10.28
N ALA A 48 -3.88 1.74 11.10
CA ALA A 48 -5.19 1.31 10.64
C ALA A 48 -5.79 2.28 9.62
N THR A 49 -5.57 3.58 9.81
CA THR A 49 -6.09 4.62 8.92
C THR A 49 -5.07 5.73 8.70
N LEU A 50 -5.35 6.59 7.72
CA LEU A 50 -4.54 7.78 7.47
C LEU A 50 -4.47 8.72 8.69
N LEU A 51 -5.49 8.68 9.54
CA LEU A 51 -5.51 9.51 10.76
C LEU A 51 -4.43 9.13 11.76
N ASP A 52 -3.87 7.92 11.67
CA ASP A 52 -2.80 7.45 12.53
C ASP A 52 -1.42 7.96 12.08
N VAL A 53 -1.33 8.58 10.91
CA VAL A 53 -0.08 9.13 10.38
C VAL A 53 0.28 10.41 11.12
N GLU A 54 1.52 10.50 11.59
CA GLU A 54 2.03 11.65 12.33
C GLU A 54 3.11 12.37 11.50
N ALA A 55 3.51 13.55 11.97
CA ALA A 55 4.57 14.32 11.31
C ALA A 55 5.88 13.55 11.16
N LYS A 56 6.21 12.69 12.14
CA LYS A 56 7.41 11.84 12.08
C LYS A 56 7.39 10.83 10.94
N ASP A 57 6.21 10.59 10.37
CA ASP A 57 6.03 9.61 9.29
C ASP A 57 6.19 10.22 7.88
N HIS A 58 6.59 11.49 7.77
CA HIS A 58 6.71 12.17 6.48
C HIS A 58 7.67 11.46 5.52
N THR A 59 8.79 10.95 6.02
CA THR A 59 9.75 10.21 5.18
C THR A 59 9.11 8.94 4.64
N LEU A 60 8.35 8.24 5.46
CA LEU A 60 7.64 7.03 5.05
C LEU A 60 6.61 7.37 3.97
N MET A 61 5.85 8.44 4.14
CA MET A 61 4.84 8.86 3.15
C MET A 61 5.50 9.26 1.82
N GLY A 62 6.64 9.94 1.87
CA GLY A 62 7.42 10.25 0.67
C GLY A 62 7.89 8.98 -0.03
N SER A 63 8.30 7.97 0.72
CA SER A 63 8.70 6.67 0.17
C SER A 63 7.55 5.97 -0.54
N VAL A 64 6.33 6.07 -0.01
CA VAL A 64 5.14 5.52 -0.66
C VAL A 64 4.96 6.12 -2.06
N ILE A 65 5.08 7.44 -2.18
CA ILE A 65 4.94 8.13 -3.46
C ILE A 65 6.07 7.73 -4.42
N SER A 66 7.30 7.65 -3.94
CA SER A 66 8.45 7.23 -4.76
C SER A 66 8.28 5.82 -5.31
N VAL A 67 7.82 4.89 -4.48
CA VAL A 67 7.56 3.51 -4.90
C VAL A 67 6.40 3.45 -5.90
N ALA A 68 5.34 4.23 -5.68
CA ALA A 68 4.23 4.30 -6.62
C ALA A 68 4.70 4.76 -7.99
N ASN A 69 5.56 5.79 -8.06
CA ASN A 69 6.13 6.28 -9.31
C ASN A 69 6.98 5.22 -9.99
N GLN A 70 7.81 4.51 -9.23
CA GLN A 70 8.67 3.45 -9.76
C GLN A 70 7.83 2.33 -10.38
N LEU A 71 6.82 1.84 -9.66
CA LEU A 71 5.95 0.77 -10.14
C LEU A 71 5.15 1.21 -11.37
N ALA A 72 4.69 2.47 -11.39
CA ALA A 72 3.98 3.02 -12.54
C ALA A 72 4.87 3.02 -13.78
N LYS A 73 6.12 3.43 -13.66
CA LYS A 73 7.07 3.43 -14.77
C LYS A 73 7.33 2.02 -15.28
N GLU A 74 7.53 1.07 -14.38
CA GLU A 74 7.77 -0.32 -14.75
C GLU A 74 6.60 -0.93 -15.52
N ARG A 75 5.39 -0.43 -15.31
CA ARG A 75 4.17 -0.92 -15.97
C ARG A 75 3.71 -0.02 -17.12
N GLY A 76 4.50 0.98 -17.49
CA GLY A 76 4.18 1.88 -18.60
C GLY A 76 3.08 2.89 -18.31
N LEU A 77 2.71 3.06 -17.05
CA LEU A 77 1.63 3.97 -16.64
C LEU A 77 2.08 5.41 -16.51
N ASP A 78 3.37 5.68 -16.55
CA ASP A 78 3.92 7.04 -16.49
C ASP A 78 3.47 7.88 -17.69
N LYS A 79 3.17 7.25 -18.82
CA LYS A 79 2.71 7.93 -20.03
C LYS A 79 1.19 8.10 -20.08
N SER A 80 0.46 7.05 -19.73
CA SER A 80 -1.02 7.08 -19.75
C SER A 80 -1.63 7.72 -18.52
N GLY A 81 -0.87 7.75 -17.42
CA GLY A 81 -1.33 8.27 -16.15
C GLY A 81 -1.81 7.18 -15.20
N TYR A 82 -1.84 7.53 -13.91
CA TYR A 82 -2.33 6.64 -12.87
C TYR A 82 -2.88 7.47 -11.71
N ARG A 83 -3.62 6.81 -10.84
CA ARG A 83 -4.21 7.44 -9.66
C ARG A 83 -3.70 6.77 -8.40
N LEU A 84 -3.33 7.59 -7.44
CA LEU A 84 -2.96 7.13 -6.10
C LEU A 84 -4.12 7.47 -5.16
N VAL A 85 -4.63 6.48 -4.44
CA VAL A 85 -5.82 6.62 -3.60
C VAL A 85 -5.52 6.17 -2.19
N VAL A 86 -5.95 6.95 -1.22
CA VAL A 86 -5.93 6.57 0.19
C VAL A 86 -7.35 6.69 0.73
N ASN A 87 -7.92 5.56 1.15
CA ASN A 87 -9.23 5.56 1.80
C ASN A 87 -9.05 5.64 3.31
N CYS A 88 -9.79 6.50 3.97
CA CYS A 88 -9.70 6.67 5.41
C CYS A 88 -11.11 6.55 6.01
N GLY A 89 -11.31 5.46 6.74
CA GLY A 89 -12.58 5.18 7.40
C GLY A 89 -13.63 4.55 6.49
N ALA A 90 -14.70 4.04 7.09
CA ALA A 90 -15.76 3.32 6.38
C ALA A 90 -16.50 4.20 5.36
N GLY A 91 -16.66 5.49 5.66
CA GLY A 91 -17.35 6.42 4.75
C GLY A 91 -16.63 6.65 3.43
N ALA A 92 -15.33 6.36 3.37
CA ALA A 92 -14.53 6.45 2.15
C ALA A 92 -14.31 5.08 1.49
N GLY A 93 -14.88 4.02 2.05
CA GLY A 93 -14.75 2.67 1.51
C GLY A 93 -13.58 1.86 2.07
N GLN A 94 -12.97 2.28 3.17
CA GLN A 94 -11.93 1.48 3.82
C GLN A 94 -12.58 0.22 4.41
N SER A 95 -12.22 -0.94 3.89
CA SER A 95 -12.79 -2.23 4.31
C SER A 95 -11.80 -3.08 5.11
N VAL A 96 -10.51 -2.75 5.11
CA VAL A 96 -9.46 -3.45 5.84
C VAL A 96 -8.75 -2.48 6.77
N LEU A 97 -8.58 -2.88 8.02
CA LEU A 97 -7.94 -2.04 9.05
C LEU A 97 -6.50 -2.48 9.32
#